data_15aacb11e5176afbf3a78e5483585b9d
#
_entry.id   15aacb11e5176afbf3a78e5483585b9d
#
_cell.length_a   1.000
_cell.length_b   1.000
_cell.length_c   1.000
_cell.angle_alpha   90.00
_cell.angle_beta   90.00
_cell.angle_gamma   90.00
#
_symmetry.space_group_name_H-M   'P 1'
#
loop_
_entity.id
_entity.type
_entity.pdbx_description
1 polymer ?
#
loop_
_entity_poly.entity_id
_entity_poly.type
_entity_poly.pdbx_seq_one_letter_code
_entity_poly.pdbx_strand_id
1 'polypeptide(L)'
;FWILIVNAWMQTPRGYEMVTRNGMEVAKLTDPFAAFLTPRMPWMYVHMMNASVISVALLVAGVSAYIVWKKPDTEAWNTALKLAVVLLLISAPFQAVHGDAYGRHVEDTQPQKFAAMEAHYETGQADLHLLAFPKSSEALTDPRAENLVTVSLPGVGSFLASGGDFDAEVIGLNEYEENPPVALVFWSFRFMVGPGFLVIGLALWGGGPHVPRAAVRQHTLPEGEGRCIAGRRPRGAQRPGRHPERPAAGGYSERTT
;
A
#
# COMPACT_ATOMS: atom_id res chain seq x y z
N PHE A 1 -7.87 -11.34 9.32
CA PHE A 1 -8.99 -10.85 10.15
C PHE A 1 -8.78 -11.19 11.63
N TRP A 2 -8.75 -12.48 12.03
CA TRP A 2 -8.68 -12.89 13.44
C TRP A 2 -7.49 -12.33 14.20
N ILE A 3 -6.31 -12.30 13.60
CA ILE A 3 -5.11 -11.76 14.23
C ILE A 3 -5.25 -10.25 14.54
N LEU A 4 -5.96 -9.51 13.71
CA LEU A 4 -6.23 -8.09 13.92
C LEU A 4 -7.22 -7.86 15.07
N ILE A 5 -8.21 -8.73 15.23
CA ILE A 5 -9.14 -8.68 16.37
C ILE A 5 -8.36 -8.86 17.68
N VAL A 6 -7.53 -9.90 17.78
CA VAL A 6 -6.74 -10.16 18.98
C VAL A 6 -5.80 -8.99 19.28
N ASN A 7 -5.11 -8.46 18.25
CA ASN A 7 -4.21 -7.33 18.40
C ASN A 7 -4.97 -6.05 18.84
N ALA A 8 -6.13 -5.78 18.25
CA ALA A 8 -6.97 -4.66 18.64
C ALA A 8 -7.45 -4.77 20.08
N TRP A 9 -7.86 -5.98 20.49
CA TRP A 9 -8.29 -6.25 21.85
C TRP A 9 -7.17 -6.06 22.87
N MET A 10 -5.96 -6.50 22.57
CA MET A 10 -4.79 -6.30 23.44
C MET A 10 -4.48 -4.82 23.73
N GLN A 11 -4.85 -3.94 22.82
CA GLN A 11 -4.59 -2.50 22.94
C GLN A 11 -5.75 -1.70 23.56
N THR A 12 -6.99 -2.13 23.29
CA THR A 12 -8.21 -1.53 23.85
C THR A 12 -9.17 -2.63 24.30
N PRO A 13 -8.85 -3.34 25.42
CA PRO A 13 -9.60 -4.51 25.85
C PRO A 13 -11.02 -4.14 26.29
N ARG A 14 -12.01 -4.92 25.84
CA ARG A 14 -13.43 -4.82 26.21
C ARG A 14 -14.06 -6.20 26.35
N GLY A 15 -15.23 -6.27 26.96
CA GLY A 15 -16.01 -7.50 27.08
C GLY A 15 -15.39 -8.55 28.01
N TYR A 16 -14.67 -8.11 29.05
CA TYR A 16 -14.07 -8.98 30.05
C TYR A 16 -14.27 -8.44 31.45
N GLU A 17 -14.13 -9.31 32.41
CA GLU A 17 -14.09 -9.02 33.86
C GLU A 17 -12.83 -9.62 34.48
N MET A 18 -12.20 -8.88 35.38
CA MET A 18 -11.07 -9.40 36.16
C MET A 18 -11.61 -10.31 37.28
N VAL A 19 -11.21 -11.55 37.29
CA VAL A 19 -11.60 -12.54 38.30
C VAL A 19 -10.35 -13.19 38.90
N THR A 20 -10.35 -13.34 40.22
CA THR A 20 -9.27 -14.06 40.91
C THR A 20 -9.48 -15.58 40.78
N ARG A 21 -8.53 -16.24 40.12
CA ARG A 21 -8.52 -17.69 39.98
C ARG A 21 -7.20 -18.27 40.48
N ASN A 22 -7.25 -19.15 41.48
CA ASN A 22 -6.04 -19.73 42.09
C ASN A 22 -5.03 -18.68 42.62
N GLY A 23 -5.50 -17.55 43.15
CA GLY A 23 -4.67 -16.48 43.69
C GLY A 23 -4.05 -15.57 42.63
N MET A 24 -4.39 -15.74 41.35
CA MET A 24 -3.96 -14.86 40.24
C MET A 24 -5.19 -14.15 39.65
N GLU A 25 -5.00 -12.88 39.29
CA GLU A 25 -5.98 -12.14 38.51
C GLU A 25 -5.93 -12.56 37.06
N VAL A 26 -7.08 -12.99 36.53
CA VAL A 26 -7.23 -13.40 35.14
C VAL A 26 -8.41 -12.67 34.49
N ALA A 27 -8.25 -12.27 33.25
CA ALA A 27 -9.34 -11.69 32.45
C ALA A 27 -10.26 -12.79 31.96
N LYS A 28 -11.51 -12.79 32.43
CA LYS A 28 -12.57 -13.70 31.99
C LYS A 28 -13.41 -13.01 30.94
N LEU A 29 -13.50 -13.60 29.75
CA LEU A 29 -14.36 -13.10 28.69
C LEU A 29 -15.83 -13.19 29.09
N THR A 30 -16.55 -12.06 29.07
CA THR A 30 -17.96 -11.95 29.42
C THR A 30 -18.84 -11.60 28.23
N ASP A 31 -18.33 -10.81 27.29
CA ASP A 31 -19.02 -10.45 26.04
C ASP A 31 -18.09 -10.64 24.83
N PRO A 32 -18.24 -11.74 24.08
CA PRO A 32 -17.43 -12.00 22.89
C PRO A 32 -17.60 -10.95 21.79
N PHE A 33 -18.81 -10.39 21.62
CA PHE A 33 -19.05 -9.39 20.56
C PHE A 33 -18.35 -8.07 20.89
N ALA A 34 -18.40 -7.61 22.13
CA ALA A 34 -17.66 -6.44 22.56
C ALA A 34 -16.14 -6.65 22.46
N ALA A 35 -15.66 -7.87 22.69
CA ALA A 35 -14.26 -8.21 22.52
C ALA A 35 -13.81 -8.24 21.03
N PHE A 36 -14.68 -8.67 20.10
CA PHE A 36 -14.38 -8.68 18.67
C PHE A 36 -14.47 -7.29 18.04
N LEU A 37 -15.42 -6.46 18.48
CA LEU A 37 -15.71 -5.15 17.92
C LEU A 37 -15.19 -4.04 18.84
N THR A 38 -13.92 -4.12 19.24
CA THR A 38 -13.30 -3.02 19.97
C THR A 38 -13.23 -1.76 19.10
N PRO A 39 -13.26 -0.56 19.68
CA PRO A 39 -13.21 0.70 18.92
C PRO A 39 -12.01 0.80 17.98
N ARG A 40 -10.91 0.13 18.31
CA ARG A 40 -9.68 0.12 17.53
C ARG A 40 -9.73 -0.80 16.30
N MET A 41 -10.55 -1.85 16.37
CA MET A 41 -10.59 -2.90 15.34
C MET A 41 -10.86 -2.33 13.92
N PRO A 42 -11.87 -1.48 13.67
CA PRO A 42 -12.15 -0.96 12.33
C PRO A 42 -10.97 -0.16 11.76
N TRP A 43 -10.35 0.69 12.59
CA TRP A 43 -9.20 1.50 12.19
C TRP A 43 -8.02 0.63 11.77
N MET A 44 -7.68 -0.35 12.60
CA MET A 44 -6.60 -1.28 12.33
C MET A 44 -6.88 -2.13 11.09
N TYR A 45 -8.11 -2.62 10.93
CA TYR A 45 -8.49 -3.47 9.81
C TYR A 45 -8.38 -2.74 8.48
N VAL A 46 -8.98 -1.55 8.36
CA VAL A 46 -8.94 -0.76 7.13
C VAL A 46 -7.50 -0.36 6.79
N HIS A 47 -6.72 0.09 7.79
CA HIS A 47 -5.32 0.47 7.60
C HIS A 47 -4.48 -0.69 7.05
N MET A 48 -4.58 -1.87 7.67
CA MET A 48 -3.82 -3.06 7.28
C MET A 48 -4.25 -3.63 5.92
N MET A 49 -5.54 -3.64 5.62
CA MET A 49 -6.04 -4.12 4.33
C MET A 49 -5.57 -3.22 3.19
N ASN A 50 -5.66 -1.90 3.36
CA ASN A 50 -5.18 -0.97 2.35
C ASN A 50 -3.64 -1.01 2.20
N ALA A 51 -2.89 -1.15 3.30
CA ALA A 51 -1.43 -1.35 3.26
C ALA A 51 -1.04 -2.62 2.47
N SER A 52 -1.82 -3.70 2.59
CA SER A 52 -1.62 -4.93 1.81
C SER A 52 -1.84 -4.68 0.31
N VAL A 53 -2.87 -3.91 -0.04
CA VAL A 53 -3.12 -3.51 -1.44
C VAL A 53 -1.96 -2.69 -1.99
N ILE A 54 -1.46 -1.71 -1.24
CA ILE A 54 -0.30 -0.89 -1.63
C ILE A 54 0.93 -1.77 -1.83
N SER A 55 1.20 -2.69 -0.93
CA SER A 55 2.37 -3.58 -1.00
C SER A 55 2.36 -4.45 -2.27
N VAL A 56 1.20 -5.05 -2.58
CA VAL A 56 1.04 -5.85 -3.81
C VAL A 56 1.13 -4.97 -5.05
N ALA A 57 0.49 -3.79 -5.04
CA ALA A 57 0.55 -2.86 -6.16
C ALA A 57 1.98 -2.37 -6.44
N LEU A 58 2.77 -2.08 -5.39
CA LEU A 58 4.19 -1.72 -5.52
C LEU A 58 5.02 -2.86 -6.11
N LEU A 59 4.82 -4.09 -5.67
CA LEU A 59 5.51 -5.26 -6.22
C LEU A 59 5.19 -5.42 -7.71
N VAL A 60 3.90 -5.35 -8.07
CA VAL A 60 3.46 -5.45 -9.47
C VAL A 60 4.03 -4.29 -10.29
N ALA A 61 3.98 -3.05 -9.77
CA ALA A 61 4.54 -1.88 -10.45
C ALA A 61 6.05 -2.04 -10.69
N GLY A 62 6.80 -2.44 -9.67
CA GLY A 62 8.25 -2.61 -9.75
C GLY A 62 8.66 -3.69 -10.75
N VAL A 63 8.04 -4.88 -10.69
CA VAL A 63 8.31 -5.97 -11.63
C VAL A 63 7.91 -5.57 -13.05
N SER A 64 6.73 -4.98 -13.22
CA SER A 64 6.26 -4.54 -14.54
C SER A 64 7.15 -3.45 -15.14
N ALA A 65 7.56 -2.47 -14.34
CA ALA A 65 8.47 -1.41 -14.78
C ALA A 65 9.82 -1.97 -15.23
N TYR A 66 10.38 -2.92 -14.48
CA TYR A 66 11.62 -3.58 -14.86
C TYR A 66 11.51 -4.34 -16.18
N ILE A 67 10.41 -5.10 -16.38
CA ILE A 67 10.20 -5.87 -17.61
C ILE A 67 9.96 -4.94 -18.80
N VAL A 68 9.13 -3.91 -18.64
CA VAL A 68 8.87 -2.90 -19.70
C VAL A 68 10.15 -2.14 -20.08
N TRP A 69 11.01 -1.84 -19.10
CA TRP A 69 12.31 -1.22 -19.39
C TRP A 69 13.21 -2.13 -20.25
N LYS A 70 13.19 -3.45 -20.00
CA LYS A 70 13.98 -4.43 -20.78
C LYS A 70 13.34 -4.80 -22.12
N LYS A 71 11.99 -4.82 -22.17
CA LYS A 71 11.19 -5.27 -23.32
C LYS A 71 9.96 -4.36 -23.48
N PRO A 72 10.10 -3.20 -24.14
CA PRO A 72 9.02 -2.18 -24.21
C PRO A 72 7.74 -2.66 -24.90
N ASP A 73 7.82 -3.61 -25.81
CA ASP A 73 6.68 -4.08 -26.64
C ASP A 73 5.78 -5.12 -25.93
N THR A 74 5.95 -5.30 -24.64
CA THR A 74 5.17 -6.29 -23.87
C THR A 74 3.86 -5.67 -23.38
N GLU A 75 2.76 -5.86 -24.10
CA GLU A 75 1.45 -5.26 -23.83
C GLU A 75 0.92 -5.63 -22.43
N ALA A 76 1.01 -6.90 -22.04
CA ALA A 76 0.54 -7.38 -20.74
C ALA A 76 1.21 -6.64 -19.56
N TRP A 77 2.54 -6.46 -19.61
CA TRP A 77 3.29 -5.78 -18.55
C TRP A 77 3.07 -4.27 -18.55
N ASN A 78 2.87 -3.66 -19.71
CA ASN A 78 2.45 -2.27 -19.81
C ASN A 78 1.07 -2.04 -19.17
N THR A 79 0.14 -2.96 -19.37
CA THR A 79 -1.19 -2.91 -18.76
C THR A 79 -1.10 -3.12 -17.25
N ALA A 80 -0.34 -4.11 -16.79
CA ALA A 80 -0.12 -4.38 -15.36
C ALA A 80 0.51 -3.16 -14.66
N LEU A 81 1.50 -2.51 -15.26
CA LEU A 81 2.11 -1.29 -14.73
C LEU A 81 1.10 -0.15 -14.58
N LYS A 82 0.28 0.09 -15.62
CA LYS A 82 -0.76 1.13 -15.57
C LYS A 82 -1.77 0.87 -14.47
N LEU A 83 -2.27 -0.36 -14.37
CA LEU A 83 -3.24 -0.74 -13.34
C LEU A 83 -2.64 -0.59 -11.94
N ALA A 84 -1.40 -1.02 -11.74
CA ALA A 84 -0.71 -0.88 -10.47
C ALA A 84 -0.50 0.60 -10.08
N VAL A 85 -0.09 1.46 -11.03
CA VAL A 85 0.07 2.91 -10.78
C VAL A 85 -1.27 3.56 -10.44
N VAL A 86 -2.34 3.25 -11.17
CA VAL A 86 -3.69 3.77 -10.85
C VAL A 86 -4.13 3.33 -9.45
N LEU A 87 -3.89 2.08 -9.09
CA LEU A 87 -4.22 1.55 -7.76
C LEU A 87 -3.42 2.28 -6.67
N LEU A 88 -2.13 2.54 -6.89
CA LEU A 88 -1.30 3.30 -5.96
C LEU A 88 -1.73 4.76 -5.84
N LEU A 89 -2.14 5.41 -6.94
CA LEU A 89 -2.64 6.79 -6.94
C LEU A 89 -3.90 6.98 -6.09
N ILE A 90 -4.69 5.92 -5.92
CA ILE A 90 -5.90 5.93 -5.08
C ILE A 90 -5.57 5.49 -3.66
N SER A 91 -4.91 4.34 -3.51
CA SER A 91 -4.71 3.69 -2.22
C SER A 91 -3.66 4.38 -1.34
N ALA A 92 -2.59 4.96 -1.92
CA ALA A 92 -1.54 5.57 -1.12
C ALA A 92 -1.99 6.91 -0.48
N PRO A 93 -2.65 7.87 -1.18
CA PRO A 93 -3.24 9.03 -0.51
C PRO A 93 -4.33 8.67 0.50
N PHE A 94 -5.17 7.67 0.18
CA PHE A 94 -6.16 7.16 1.14
C PHE A 94 -5.48 6.63 2.42
N GLN A 95 -4.36 5.91 2.28
CA GLN A 95 -3.59 5.42 3.44
C GLN A 95 -3.07 6.55 4.32
N ALA A 96 -2.60 7.66 3.73
CA ALA A 96 -2.13 8.81 4.49
C ALA A 96 -3.28 9.48 5.27
N VAL A 97 -4.41 9.75 4.62
CA VAL A 97 -5.59 10.35 5.25
C VAL A 97 -6.17 9.44 6.34
N HIS A 98 -6.32 8.15 6.04
CA HIS A 98 -6.81 7.18 7.03
C HIS A 98 -5.79 7.00 8.17
N GLY A 99 -4.49 7.03 7.86
CA GLY A 99 -3.43 6.91 8.85
C GLY A 99 -3.40 8.07 9.83
N ASP A 100 -3.62 9.30 9.35
CA ASP A 100 -3.76 10.50 10.16
C ASP A 100 -4.98 10.38 11.10
N ALA A 101 -6.15 10.04 10.57
CA ALA A 101 -7.34 9.82 11.39
C ALA A 101 -7.17 8.68 12.42
N TYR A 102 -6.44 7.63 12.06
CA TYR A 102 -6.08 6.56 12.98
C TYR A 102 -5.07 7.03 14.04
N GLY A 103 -4.15 7.93 13.69
CA GLY A 103 -3.22 8.59 14.62
C GLY A 103 -3.97 9.35 15.71
N ARG A 104 -4.99 10.14 15.36
CA ARG A 104 -5.87 10.81 16.33
C ARG A 104 -6.58 9.82 17.25
N HIS A 105 -7.12 8.74 16.70
CA HIS A 105 -7.70 7.67 17.53
C HIS A 105 -6.68 7.03 18.49
N VAL A 106 -5.39 6.97 18.12
CA VAL A 106 -4.33 6.53 19.04
C VAL A 106 -4.09 7.56 20.12
N GLU A 107 -4.06 8.83 19.80
CA GLU A 107 -3.94 9.92 20.77
C GLU A 107 -5.08 9.86 21.80
N ASP A 108 -6.34 9.77 21.36
CA ASP A 108 -7.54 9.67 22.22
C ASP A 108 -7.52 8.45 23.17
N THR A 109 -6.99 7.32 22.71
CA THR A 109 -7.08 6.02 23.43
C THR A 109 -5.79 5.60 24.12
N GLN A 110 -4.66 6.05 23.65
CA GLN A 110 -3.32 5.73 24.15
C GLN A 110 -2.38 6.93 24.00
N PRO A 111 -2.62 8.04 24.70
CA PRO A 111 -1.84 9.29 24.53
C PRO A 111 -0.34 9.10 24.80
N GLN A 112 0.03 8.28 25.78
CA GLN A 112 1.42 7.93 26.04
C GLN A 112 2.11 7.28 24.80
N LYS A 113 1.42 6.40 24.09
CA LYS A 113 1.93 5.78 22.87
C LYS A 113 2.08 6.81 21.75
N PHE A 114 1.10 7.71 21.62
CA PHE A 114 1.16 8.81 20.66
C PHE A 114 2.37 9.71 20.93
N ALA A 115 2.55 10.14 22.18
CA ALA A 115 3.70 10.93 22.60
C ALA A 115 5.03 10.22 22.30
N ALA A 116 5.12 8.88 22.49
CA ALA A 116 6.30 8.10 22.15
C ALA A 116 6.55 8.00 20.62
N MET A 117 5.48 7.94 19.81
CA MET A 117 5.57 7.94 18.34
C MET A 117 6.10 9.27 17.79
N GLU A 118 5.83 10.37 18.49
CA GLU A 118 6.26 11.72 18.14
C GLU A 118 7.55 12.15 18.89
N ALA A 119 8.05 11.37 19.84
CA ALA A 119 9.14 11.71 20.78
C ALA A 119 8.86 13.03 21.51
N HIS A 120 7.60 13.23 21.92
CA HIS A 120 7.11 14.41 22.62
C HIS A 120 7.23 14.21 24.12
N TYR A 121 8.14 14.93 24.77
CA TYR A 121 8.46 14.72 26.19
C TYR A 121 7.70 15.65 27.13
N GLU A 122 7.51 16.92 26.79
CA GLU A 122 6.89 17.91 27.64
C GLU A 122 5.44 18.14 27.20
N THR A 123 4.52 18.23 28.16
CA THR A 123 3.12 18.56 27.88
C THR A 123 2.99 19.99 27.35
N GLY A 124 2.33 20.15 26.21
CA GLY A 124 2.17 21.45 25.55
C GLY A 124 2.00 21.33 24.06
N GLN A 125 2.35 22.38 23.33
CA GLN A 125 2.33 22.37 21.87
C GLN A 125 3.33 21.34 21.33
N ALA A 126 2.87 20.40 20.53
CA ALA A 126 3.69 19.34 19.96
C ALA A 126 4.20 19.72 18.57
N ASP A 127 5.50 19.58 18.39
CA ASP A 127 6.15 19.66 17.08
C ASP A 127 6.08 18.32 16.36
N LEU A 128 6.01 18.32 15.04
CA LEU A 128 6.22 17.11 14.25
C LEU A 128 7.74 16.88 14.05
N HIS A 129 8.31 15.97 14.81
CA HIS A 129 9.70 15.62 14.68
C HIS A 129 9.93 14.71 13.47
N LEU A 130 10.54 15.22 12.41
CA LEU A 130 10.96 14.42 11.25
C LEU A 130 12.11 13.47 11.61
N LEU A 131 13.06 13.98 12.38
CA LEU A 131 14.18 13.25 12.95
C LEU A 131 14.31 13.61 14.43
N ALA A 132 14.48 12.62 15.28
CA ALA A 132 14.78 12.83 16.69
C ALA A 132 15.76 11.75 17.17
N PHE A 133 16.81 12.19 17.88
CA PHE A 133 17.81 11.30 18.46
C PHE A 133 17.84 11.52 19.97
N PRO A 134 17.52 10.50 20.79
CA PRO A 134 17.60 10.60 22.24
C PRO A 134 19.04 10.88 22.71
N LYS A 135 19.18 11.60 23.81
CA LYS A 135 20.47 12.07 24.37
C LYS A 135 21.36 10.96 24.90
N SER A 136 20.81 9.82 25.32
CA SER A 136 21.58 8.65 25.80
C SER A 136 20.81 7.35 25.59
N SER A 137 21.53 6.19 25.72
CA SER A 137 20.87 4.87 25.67
C SER A 137 19.94 4.62 26.87
N GLU A 138 20.14 5.29 28.01
CA GLU A 138 19.27 5.28 29.19
C GLU A 138 17.97 6.06 28.90
N ALA A 139 18.03 7.03 27.98
CA ALA A 139 16.86 7.78 27.51
C ALA A 139 15.78 6.93 26.79
N LEU A 140 16.04 5.67 26.54
CA LEU A 140 15.02 4.75 26.03
C LEU A 140 13.89 4.50 27.05
N THR A 141 14.16 4.74 28.34
CA THR A 141 13.22 4.49 29.44
C THR A 141 13.16 5.66 30.45
N ASP A 142 14.03 6.67 30.34
CA ASP A 142 14.04 7.82 31.23
C ASP A 142 12.97 8.85 30.78
N PRO A 143 11.94 9.12 31.58
CA PRO A 143 10.90 10.11 31.26
C PRO A 143 11.40 11.54 31.14
N ARG A 144 12.60 11.85 31.66
CA ARG A 144 13.22 13.19 31.57
C ARG A 144 14.22 13.32 30.45
N ALA A 145 14.30 12.34 29.58
CA ALA A 145 15.19 12.38 28.44
C ALA A 145 14.77 13.46 27.44
N GLU A 146 15.74 14.20 26.97
CA GLU A 146 15.60 15.15 25.89
C GLU A 146 16.21 14.59 24.60
N ASN A 147 15.78 15.09 23.47
CA ASN A 147 16.41 14.78 22.20
C ASN A 147 17.72 15.55 22.04
N LEU A 148 18.80 14.88 21.64
CA LEU A 148 20.10 15.50 21.32
C LEU A 148 20.02 16.44 20.13
N VAL A 149 19.34 16.00 19.09
CA VAL A 149 19.14 16.70 17.83
C VAL A 149 17.75 16.39 17.33
N THR A 150 17.01 17.42 16.98
CA THR A 150 15.70 17.32 16.34
C THR A 150 15.67 18.12 15.04
N VAL A 151 15.00 17.56 14.04
CA VAL A 151 14.54 18.31 12.87
C VAL A 151 13.03 18.25 12.94
N SER A 152 12.40 19.37 13.28
CA SER A 152 10.96 19.44 13.55
C SER A 152 10.26 20.50 12.74
N LEU A 153 8.96 20.32 12.57
CA LEU A 153 8.04 21.32 12.04
C LEU A 153 7.20 21.81 13.22
N PRO A 154 7.35 23.09 13.62
CA PRO A 154 6.69 23.62 14.82
C PRO A 154 5.16 23.56 14.73
N GLY A 155 4.52 23.09 15.81
CA GLY A 155 3.07 23.02 15.94
C GLY A 155 2.35 22.01 15.04
N VAL A 156 3.06 21.38 14.08
CA VAL A 156 2.42 20.42 13.16
C VAL A 156 1.99 19.15 13.89
N GLY A 157 2.69 18.74 14.95
CA GLY A 157 2.28 17.64 15.81
C GLY A 157 0.92 17.91 16.47
N SER A 158 0.73 19.10 17.06
CA SER A 158 -0.55 19.55 17.61
C SER A 158 -1.66 19.60 16.57
N PHE A 159 -1.36 20.13 15.37
CA PHE A 159 -2.31 20.18 14.26
C PHE A 159 -2.81 18.79 13.86
N LEU A 160 -1.92 17.81 13.76
CA LEU A 160 -2.27 16.43 13.41
C LEU A 160 -3.03 15.73 14.55
N ALA A 161 -2.62 15.93 15.80
CA ALA A 161 -3.27 15.36 16.97
C ALA A 161 -4.71 15.87 17.13
N SER A 162 -4.92 17.18 17.06
CA SER A 162 -6.23 17.81 17.22
C SER A 162 -7.13 17.76 15.99
N GLY A 163 -6.54 17.54 14.80
CA GLY A 163 -7.24 17.62 13.52
C GLY A 163 -7.44 19.04 13.00
N GLY A 164 -6.58 20.00 13.38
CA GLY A 164 -6.61 21.32 12.78
C GLY A 164 -6.18 22.50 13.66
N ASP A 165 -5.82 22.28 14.91
CA ASP A 165 -5.37 23.32 15.84
C ASP A 165 -3.85 23.18 16.08
N PHE A 166 -3.09 24.22 15.71
CA PHE A 166 -1.64 24.26 15.91
C PHE A 166 -1.22 24.48 17.35
N ASP A 167 -2.11 25.03 18.18
CA ASP A 167 -1.84 25.36 19.58
C ASP A 167 -2.46 24.34 20.55
N ALA A 168 -3.01 23.23 20.03
CA ALA A 168 -3.59 22.19 20.85
C ALA A 168 -2.51 21.57 21.76
N GLU A 169 -2.89 21.39 23.02
CA GLU A 169 -2.03 20.76 24.03
C GLU A 169 -2.02 19.23 23.84
N VAL A 170 -0.83 18.67 23.75
CA VAL A 170 -0.58 17.22 23.68
C VAL A 170 0.13 16.79 24.96
N ILE A 171 -0.34 15.70 25.58
CA ILE A 171 0.25 15.18 26.83
C ILE A 171 1.64 14.61 26.53
N GLY A 172 2.65 15.10 27.25
CA GLY A 172 4.03 14.66 27.10
C GLY A 172 4.36 13.38 27.88
N LEU A 173 5.47 12.75 27.52
CA LEU A 173 5.96 11.52 28.17
C LEU A 173 6.36 11.76 29.66
N ASN A 174 6.68 12.97 30.04
CA ASN A 174 7.06 13.30 31.42
C ASN A 174 5.90 13.19 32.43
N GLU A 175 4.66 13.10 31.97
CA GLU A 175 3.48 12.85 32.83
C GLU A 175 3.33 11.39 33.27
N TYR A 176 4.13 10.47 32.70
CA TYR A 176 4.04 9.04 32.98
C TYR A 176 5.25 8.56 33.78
N GLU A 177 5.03 7.65 34.73
CA GLU A 177 6.10 7.05 35.55
C GLU A 177 6.97 6.07 34.75
N GLU A 178 6.34 5.30 33.84
CA GLU A 178 7.01 4.34 32.99
C GLU A 178 6.71 4.63 31.51
N ASN A 179 7.74 4.71 30.68
CA ASN A 179 7.59 4.96 29.26
C ASN A 179 8.00 3.76 28.42
N PRO A 180 7.33 3.58 27.25
CA PRO A 180 7.78 2.60 26.27
C PRO A 180 9.16 3.00 25.72
N PRO A 181 9.91 2.09 25.05
CA PRO A 181 11.20 2.42 24.45
C PRO A 181 11.05 3.42 23.31
N VAL A 182 11.10 4.72 23.66
CA VAL A 182 10.72 5.85 22.78
C VAL A 182 11.47 5.81 21.44
N ALA A 183 12.79 5.60 21.45
CA ALA A 183 13.56 5.55 20.21
C ALA A 183 13.07 4.45 19.25
N LEU A 184 12.75 3.26 19.79
CA LEU A 184 12.24 2.16 18.95
C LEU A 184 10.86 2.49 18.37
N VAL A 185 9.97 3.04 19.20
CA VAL A 185 8.61 3.42 18.79
C VAL A 185 8.66 4.53 17.74
N PHE A 186 9.42 5.60 18.00
CA PHE A 186 9.60 6.74 17.11
C PHE A 186 10.15 6.30 15.74
N TRP A 187 11.29 5.60 15.72
CA TRP A 187 11.91 5.22 14.46
C TRP A 187 11.09 4.21 13.67
N SER A 188 10.42 3.26 14.34
CA SER A 188 9.49 2.34 13.68
C SER A 188 8.36 3.08 13.00
N PHE A 189 7.81 4.10 13.65
CA PHE A 189 6.77 4.94 13.09
C PHE A 189 7.28 5.77 11.90
N ARG A 190 8.45 6.40 12.01
CA ARG A 190 9.06 7.17 10.91
C ARG A 190 9.41 6.29 9.70
N PHE A 191 9.90 5.08 9.93
CA PHE A 191 10.12 4.09 8.84
C PHE A 191 8.82 3.60 8.20
N MET A 192 7.69 3.72 8.85
CA MET A 192 6.38 3.47 8.23
C MET A 192 5.91 4.67 7.41
N VAL A 193 5.95 5.85 7.98
CA VAL A 193 5.41 7.09 7.38
C VAL A 193 6.26 7.57 6.20
N GLY A 194 7.60 7.58 6.35
CA GLY A 194 8.52 8.08 5.32
C GLY A 194 8.39 7.35 3.97
N PRO A 195 8.51 6.01 3.92
CA PRO A 195 8.22 5.25 2.71
C PRO A 195 6.80 5.41 2.20
N GLY A 196 5.80 5.63 3.06
CA GLY A 196 4.43 5.93 2.66
C GLY A 196 4.35 7.18 1.77
N PHE A 197 4.98 8.29 2.19
CA PHE A 197 5.06 9.50 1.37
C PHE A 197 5.89 9.31 0.10
N LEU A 198 6.98 8.52 0.16
CA LEU A 198 7.74 8.16 -1.04
C LEU A 198 6.87 7.43 -2.06
N VAL A 199 6.02 6.51 -1.62
CA VAL A 199 5.07 5.79 -2.51
C VAL A 199 4.09 6.75 -3.16
N ILE A 200 3.54 7.72 -2.42
CA ILE A 200 2.68 8.78 -2.97
C ILE A 200 3.44 9.55 -4.06
N GLY A 201 4.65 9.99 -3.75
CA GLY A 201 5.51 10.70 -4.71
C GLY A 201 5.80 9.90 -5.99
N LEU A 202 6.13 8.61 -5.84
CA LEU A 202 6.36 7.71 -6.97
C LEU A 202 5.09 7.47 -7.79
N ALA A 203 3.93 7.31 -7.14
CA ALA A 203 2.66 7.14 -7.83
C ALA A 203 2.27 8.39 -8.63
N LEU A 204 2.44 9.58 -8.05
CA LEU A 204 2.21 10.86 -8.73
C LEU A 204 3.16 11.04 -9.91
N TRP A 205 4.43 10.70 -9.73
CA TRP A 205 5.41 10.77 -10.81
C TRP A 205 5.10 9.76 -11.93
N GLY A 206 4.80 8.52 -11.58
CA GLY A 206 4.42 7.46 -12.53
C GLY A 206 3.08 7.71 -13.24
N GLY A 207 2.13 8.40 -12.59
CA GLY A 207 0.85 8.81 -13.19
C GLY A 207 0.91 10.12 -13.98
N GLY A 208 2.04 10.86 -13.92
CA GLY A 208 2.23 12.13 -14.58
C GLY A 208 2.35 12.04 -16.11
N PRO A 209 2.32 13.18 -16.82
CA PRO A 209 2.37 13.25 -18.28
C PRO A 209 3.72 12.81 -18.87
N HIS A 210 4.71 12.53 -18.03
CA HIS A 210 6.06 12.10 -18.43
C HIS A 210 6.17 10.61 -18.77
N VAL A 211 5.15 9.80 -18.43
CA VAL A 211 5.08 8.41 -18.92
C VAL A 211 4.84 8.47 -20.43
N PRO A 212 5.77 7.97 -21.26
CA PRO A 212 5.65 8.07 -22.71
C PRO A 212 4.30 7.53 -23.17
N ARG A 213 3.46 8.37 -23.77
CA ARG A 213 2.17 7.99 -24.37
C ARG A 213 2.32 6.96 -25.50
N ALA A 214 3.54 6.58 -25.84
CA ALA A 214 3.85 5.50 -26.78
C ALA A 214 3.19 4.14 -26.44
N ALA A 215 2.75 3.92 -25.19
CA ALA A 215 2.05 2.72 -24.77
C ALA A 215 0.50 2.79 -24.95
N VAL A 216 -0.05 3.94 -25.35
CA VAL A 216 -1.49 4.10 -25.67
C VAL A 216 -1.67 4.22 -27.18
N ARG A 217 -1.06 3.32 -27.95
CA ARG A 217 -1.53 3.08 -29.30
C ARG A 217 -2.84 2.34 -29.17
N GLN A 218 -3.92 3.11 -29.23
CA GLN A 218 -5.26 2.55 -29.44
C GLN A 218 -5.14 1.66 -30.68
N HIS A 219 -5.39 0.38 -30.51
CA HIS A 219 -5.84 -0.48 -31.58
C HIS A 219 -7.21 0.06 -31.98
N THR A 220 -7.26 1.10 -32.79
CA THR A 220 -8.37 1.30 -33.70
C THR A 220 -8.35 0.05 -34.58
N LEU A 221 -9.28 -0.84 -34.29
CA LEU A 221 -9.63 -1.91 -35.21
C LEU A 221 -9.68 -1.30 -36.60
N PRO A 222 -9.07 -1.88 -37.62
CA PRO A 222 -9.26 -1.39 -38.97
C PRO A 222 -10.77 -1.46 -39.23
N GLU A 223 -11.38 -0.29 -39.36
CA GLU A 223 -12.74 -0.17 -39.87
C GLU A 223 -12.75 -0.95 -41.17
N GLY A 224 -13.61 -1.96 -41.20
CA GLY A 224 -13.66 -2.89 -42.29
C GLY A 224 -13.79 -2.16 -43.63
N GLU A 225 -12.83 -2.40 -44.51
CA GLU A 225 -13.02 -2.17 -45.92
C GLU A 225 -14.15 -3.04 -46.45
N GLY A 226 -15.35 -2.61 -46.13
CA GLY A 226 -16.57 -2.99 -46.84
C GLY A 226 -16.63 -2.27 -48.17
N ARG A 227 -15.66 -2.53 -49.06
CA ARG A 227 -15.83 -2.17 -50.46
C ARG A 227 -16.31 -3.38 -51.23
N CYS A 228 -17.65 -3.38 -51.44
CA CYS A 228 -18.30 -4.11 -52.51
C CYS A 228 -17.55 -3.90 -53.82
N ILE A 229 -16.86 -4.94 -54.31
CA ILE A 229 -16.41 -4.99 -55.69
C ILE A 229 -17.59 -5.42 -56.52
N ALA A 230 -18.36 -4.44 -56.98
CA ALA A 230 -19.28 -4.61 -58.09
C ALA A 230 -18.48 -4.73 -59.39
N GLY A 231 -18.60 -5.86 -60.04
CA GLY A 231 -18.56 -6.12 -61.44
C GLY A 231 -17.46 -5.50 -62.32
N ARG A 232 -16.46 -6.32 -62.63
CA ARG A 232 -15.86 -6.27 -63.98
C ARG A 232 -15.57 -7.68 -64.47
N ARG A 233 -16.41 -8.10 -65.43
CA ARG A 233 -16.13 -9.28 -66.25
C ARG A 233 -14.91 -8.98 -67.16
N PRO A 234 -13.93 -9.89 -67.29
CA PRO A 234 -13.02 -9.88 -68.42
C PRO A 234 -13.66 -10.64 -69.60
N ARG A 235 -13.77 -9.94 -70.75
CA ARG A 235 -13.93 -10.53 -72.07
C ARG A 235 -12.59 -11.09 -72.51
N GLY A 236 -12.58 -12.24 -73.14
CA GLY A 236 -11.47 -12.73 -73.92
C GLY A 236 -11.24 -14.24 -73.82
N ALA A 237 -12.06 -14.96 -74.59
CA ALA A 237 -11.85 -16.37 -74.89
C ALA A 237 -10.59 -16.59 -75.73
N GLN A 238 -9.89 -17.68 -75.45
CA GLN A 238 -9.31 -18.56 -76.48
C GLN A 238 -8.86 -19.87 -75.83
N ARG A 239 -9.48 -20.99 -76.26
CA ARG A 239 -9.00 -22.37 -76.25
C ARG A 239 -8.33 -22.59 -77.61
N PRO A 240 -7.69 -23.70 -77.93
CA PRO A 240 -7.44 -24.98 -77.27
C PRO A 240 -6.02 -25.58 -77.49
N GLY A 241 -5.69 -26.72 -76.89
CA GLY A 241 -4.54 -27.52 -77.29
C GLY A 241 -4.21 -28.71 -76.38
N ARG A 242 -4.92 -29.82 -76.62
CA ARG A 242 -4.47 -31.24 -76.71
C ARG A 242 -3.49 -31.80 -75.65
N HIS A 243 -3.97 -32.85 -75.01
CA HIS A 243 -3.23 -34.00 -74.47
C HIS A 243 -2.21 -34.59 -75.46
N PRO A 244 -1.18 -35.36 -75.03
CA PRO A 244 -1.47 -36.75 -74.59
C PRO A 244 -0.55 -37.34 -73.48
N GLU A 245 -1.15 -38.34 -72.83
CA GLU A 245 -0.63 -39.69 -72.51
C GLU A 245 0.34 -39.93 -71.36
N ARG A 246 -0.15 -40.85 -70.54
CA ARG A 246 0.59 -41.70 -69.58
C ARG A 246 1.59 -42.66 -70.23
N PRO A 247 2.52 -43.30 -69.47
CA PRO A 247 2.25 -44.51 -68.68
C PRO A 247 3.02 -44.55 -67.36
N ALA A 248 2.48 -45.08 -66.32
CA ALA A 248 2.37 -46.40 -65.76
C ALA A 248 3.61 -46.97 -65.13
N ALA A 249 3.46 -47.45 -63.90
CA ALA A 249 4.01 -48.65 -63.30
C ALA A 249 5.25 -48.57 -62.35
N GLY A 250 5.06 -49.21 -61.24
CA GLY A 250 6.04 -49.87 -60.42
C GLY A 250 6.32 -49.13 -59.09
N GLY A 251 6.03 -49.56 -57.91
CA GLY A 251 5.76 -50.90 -57.41
C GLY A 251 6.66 -51.14 -56.18
N TYR A 252 6.09 -51.56 -55.10
CA TYR A 252 6.70 -52.21 -53.93
C TYR A 252 7.75 -51.44 -53.09
N SER A 253 7.89 -51.53 -51.77
CA SER A 253 7.50 -52.58 -50.81
C SER A 253 7.76 -52.05 -49.38
N GLU A 254 6.93 -52.49 -48.46
CA GLU A 254 7.13 -52.76 -47.06
C GLU A 254 8.58 -52.95 -46.55
N ARG A 255 8.84 -52.45 -45.32
CA ARG A 255 9.21 -53.18 -44.07
C ARG A 255 9.60 -52.23 -43.01
N THR A 256 8.83 -52.19 -41.93
CA THR A 256 9.06 -52.73 -40.57
C THR A 256 10.53 -52.81 -40.10
N THR A 257 10.86 -52.06 -39.13
CA THR A 257 11.12 -52.41 -37.72
C THR A 257 11.05 -51.13 -36.86
#